data_f614f833f77cb8a069dd87581dbb1ac6
#
_entry.id   f614f833f77cb8a069dd87581dbb1ac6
#
_cell.length_a   1.000
_cell.length_b   1.000
_cell.length_c   1.000
_cell.angle_alpha   90.00
_cell.angle_beta   90.00
_cell.angle_gamma   90.00
#
_symmetry.space_group_name_H-M   'P 1'
#
loop_
_entity.id
_entity.type
_entity.pdbx_description
1 polymer ?
#
loop_
_entity_poly.entity_id
_entity_poly.type
_entity_poly.pdbx_seq_one_letter_code
_entity_poly.pdbx_strand_id
1 'polypeptide(L)'
;MKKFPLLFLLACLVVCFAIGPALAQDAKKAPNILVDDDKVQCPSAAYTSIQAAVNAAQSGNVIRVCAGTYQEQVVIDKSLTLEADNGVIVIPSDVVANSAGSSGSPIAAIILVRNAENVDLDGFIVDGSANGLRGCGPTFIGILYQDASGTIEHNAVRRVRLAPDLPGCQSGNAIDVESSSGGLSSVTIADNSVDGYQKNGITANEPGTTVQVTENAVTGIGPTTGAAQNGIQIGFGAKGHVTNNSVADNVYSPCESAANCPSNAAGILIFQSDGVRVERNTLGSNQVGIFVAANHVDVGGNTLFHSVALDGIALVGNNNSVTSNDIKSSDDAAVFIQGNDNTIFDNEFTGAAFGIFKVSGSSGTDRHGNHFHATVVRVQDPAAMRSLTPSPSR
;
A
#
# COMPACT_ATOMS: atom_id res chain seq x y z
N MET A 1 21.24 35.99 -83.80
CA MET A 1 21.90 34.80 -83.33
C MET A 1 22.24 34.97 -81.86
N LYS A 2 21.49 34.29 -80.94
CA LYS A 2 21.88 33.85 -79.61
C LYS A 2 20.63 33.32 -78.97
N LYS A 3 20.59 32.01 -78.78
CA LYS A 3 19.54 31.25 -78.16
C LYS A 3 19.58 31.37 -76.62
N PHE A 4 18.44 31.61 -75.95
CA PHE A 4 18.28 31.48 -74.52
C PHE A 4 17.47 30.23 -74.24
N PRO A 5 17.87 29.39 -73.30
CA PRO A 5 17.07 28.23 -72.87
C PRO A 5 16.08 28.64 -71.76
N LEU A 6 14.89 28.13 -71.89
CA LEU A 6 13.75 28.23 -70.97
C LEU A 6 13.99 27.32 -69.78
N LEU A 7 14.09 27.90 -68.56
CA LEU A 7 14.25 27.17 -67.30
C LEU A 7 12.86 26.87 -66.73
N PHE A 8 12.46 25.58 -66.74
CA PHE A 8 11.25 25.11 -66.06
C PHE A 8 11.51 25.01 -64.55
N LEU A 9 10.85 25.80 -63.75
CA LEU A 9 10.84 25.70 -62.29
C LEU A 9 9.75 24.69 -61.88
N LEU A 10 10.16 23.53 -61.43
CA LEU A 10 9.26 22.50 -60.87
C LEU A 10 9.10 22.79 -59.37
N ALA A 11 7.95 23.35 -58.96
CA ALA A 11 7.61 23.55 -57.57
C ALA A 11 7.12 22.24 -56.96
N CYS A 12 7.98 21.55 -56.16
CA CYS A 12 7.57 20.45 -55.32
C CYS A 12 6.77 20.96 -54.13
N LEU A 13 5.46 20.68 -54.15
CA LEU A 13 4.57 20.90 -53.00
C LEU A 13 4.77 19.76 -52.02
N VAL A 14 5.56 19.94 -50.96
CA VAL A 14 5.68 18.96 -49.84
C VAL A 14 4.47 19.13 -48.93
N VAL A 15 3.50 18.25 -49.04
CA VAL A 15 2.39 18.14 -48.11
C VAL A 15 2.89 17.34 -46.89
N CYS A 16 3.28 18.04 -45.82
CA CYS A 16 3.54 17.43 -44.52
C CYS A 16 2.21 16.99 -43.89
N PHE A 17 1.88 15.71 -44.02
CA PHE A 17 0.89 15.07 -43.11
C PHE A 17 1.48 15.00 -41.71
N ALA A 18 1.03 15.88 -40.82
CA ALA A 18 1.26 15.71 -39.39
C ALA A 18 0.46 14.48 -38.91
N ILE A 19 1.13 13.34 -38.81
CA ILE A 19 0.59 12.18 -38.09
C ILE A 19 0.73 12.51 -36.61
N GLY A 20 -0.34 13.08 -36.02
CA GLY A 20 -0.45 13.17 -34.57
C GLY A 20 -0.41 11.75 -33.96
N PRO A 21 0.20 11.57 -32.77
CA PRO A 21 0.10 10.28 -32.08
C PRO A 21 -1.38 9.98 -31.87
N ALA A 22 -1.88 8.94 -32.51
CA ALA A 22 -3.15 8.35 -32.15
C ALA A 22 -2.99 7.88 -30.71
N LEU A 23 -3.71 8.50 -29.77
CA LEU A 23 -3.94 7.94 -28.45
C LEU A 23 -4.60 6.56 -28.71
N ALA A 24 -3.85 5.52 -28.54
CA ALA A 24 -4.40 4.16 -28.47
C ALA A 24 -5.32 4.19 -27.24
N GLN A 25 -6.62 4.38 -27.47
CA GLN A 25 -7.62 4.03 -26.47
C GLN A 25 -7.47 2.52 -26.30
N ASP A 26 -7.02 2.09 -25.12
CA ASP A 26 -7.07 0.69 -24.73
C ASP A 26 -8.52 0.24 -24.84
N ALA A 27 -8.83 -0.41 -25.96
CA ALA A 27 -10.13 -1.03 -26.18
C ALA A 27 -10.23 -2.17 -25.15
N LYS A 28 -11.00 -1.95 -24.06
CA LYS A 28 -11.26 -2.94 -23.03
C LYS A 28 -11.63 -4.26 -23.72
N LYS A 29 -10.83 -5.30 -23.49
CA LYS A 29 -11.02 -6.61 -24.11
C LYS A 29 -12.39 -7.14 -23.72
N ALA A 30 -13.21 -7.57 -24.70
CA ALA A 30 -14.53 -8.11 -24.41
C ALA A 30 -14.43 -9.33 -23.47
N PRO A 31 -15.27 -9.43 -22.43
CA PRO A 31 -15.21 -10.53 -21.48
C PRO A 31 -15.46 -11.87 -22.18
N ASN A 32 -14.59 -12.85 -21.96
CA ASN A 32 -14.71 -14.18 -22.53
C ASN A 32 -15.60 -15.09 -21.68
N ILE A 33 -15.68 -14.83 -20.35
CA ILE A 33 -16.38 -15.65 -19.35
C ILE A 33 -17.23 -14.76 -18.47
N LEU A 34 -18.50 -15.15 -18.26
CA LEU A 34 -19.44 -14.46 -17.41
C LEU A 34 -19.77 -15.31 -16.18
N VAL A 35 -19.75 -14.66 -15.00
CA VAL A 35 -20.10 -15.26 -13.71
C VAL A 35 -21.26 -14.50 -13.07
N ASP A 36 -22.25 -15.21 -12.54
CA ASP A 36 -23.36 -14.62 -11.79
C ASP A 36 -23.91 -15.66 -10.80
N ASP A 37 -23.88 -15.36 -9.51
CA ASP A 37 -24.19 -16.30 -8.43
C ASP A 37 -25.60 -16.89 -8.52
N ASP A 38 -26.59 -16.10 -8.92
CA ASP A 38 -27.99 -16.52 -9.06
C ASP A 38 -28.58 -16.38 -10.47
N LYS A 39 -27.78 -15.88 -11.43
CA LYS A 39 -28.17 -15.62 -12.82
C LYS A 39 -29.30 -14.61 -13.00
N VAL A 40 -29.46 -13.68 -12.05
CA VAL A 40 -30.46 -12.62 -12.14
C VAL A 40 -29.93 -11.40 -12.89
N GLN A 41 -28.72 -10.96 -12.57
CA GLN A 41 -28.07 -9.79 -13.16
C GLN A 41 -27.51 -10.12 -14.55
N CYS A 42 -27.00 -11.35 -14.71
CA CYS A 42 -26.46 -11.86 -15.96
C CYS A 42 -27.03 -13.23 -16.31
N PRO A 43 -28.26 -13.32 -16.85
CA PRO A 43 -28.94 -14.59 -17.09
C PRO A 43 -28.20 -15.55 -18.02
N SER A 44 -27.28 -15.03 -18.84
CA SER A 44 -26.45 -15.81 -19.75
C SER A 44 -25.14 -16.30 -19.13
N ALA A 45 -24.90 -16.03 -17.83
CA ALA A 45 -23.67 -16.45 -17.16
C ALA A 45 -23.50 -17.96 -17.21
N ALA A 46 -22.30 -18.40 -17.65
CA ALA A 46 -21.97 -19.81 -17.73
C ALA A 46 -21.68 -20.42 -16.35
N TYR A 47 -21.19 -19.59 -15.42
CA TYR A 47 -20.74 -20.02 -14.10
C TYR A 47 -21.49 -19.24 -13.00
N THR A 48 -21.70 -19.90 -11.85
CA THR A 48 -22.25 -19.31 -10.65
C THR A 48 -21.22 -19.16 -9.52
N SER A 49 -19.96 -19.51 -9.79
CA SER A 49 -18.82 -19.41 -8.88
C SER A 49 -17.64 -18.81 -9.63
N ILE A 50 -16.96 -17.86 -8.98
CA ILE A 50 -15.74 -17.23 -9.53
C ILE A 50 -14.66 -18.30 -9.69
N GLN A 51 -14.46 -19.18 -8.69
CA GLN A 51 -13.46 -20.23 -8.77
C GLN A 51 -13.72 -21.20 -9.94
N ALA A 52 -14.97 -21.54 -10.19
CA ALA A 52 -15.32 -22.41 -11.33
C ALA A 52 -14.97 -21.76 -12.68
N ALA A 53 -15.22 -20.45 -12.81
CA ALA A 53 -14.83 -19.68 -13.98
C ALA A 53 -13.31 -19.59 -14.15
N VAL A 54 -12.58 -19.31 -13.05
CA VAL A 54 -11.10 -19.31 -13.03
C VAL A 54 -10.54 -20.65 -13.46
N ASN A 55 -11.10 -21.76 -12.96
CA ASN A 55 -10.64 -23.11 -13.34
C ASN A 55 -10.83 -23.40 -14.82
N ALA A 56 -11.95 -22.94 -15.41
CA ALA A 56 -12.27 -23.15 -16.82
C ALA A 56 -11.55 -22.18 -17.78
N ALA A 57 -11.09 -21.04 -17.26
CA ALA A 57 -10.44 -20.00 -18.04
C ALA A 57 -9.08 -20.46 -18.58
N GLN A 58 -8.74 -19.95 -19.75
CA GLN A 58 -7.40 -20.03 -20.34
C GLN A 58 -6.62 -18.75 -19.98
N SER A 59 -5.29 -18.86 -19.94
CA SER A 59 -4.42 -17.71 -19.72
C SER A 59 -4.75 -16.58 -20.71
N GLY A 60 -4.85 -15.35 -20.20
CA GLY A 60 -5.22 -14.15 -20.94
C GLY A 60 -6.73 -13.96 -21.15
N ASN A 61 -7.59 -14.79 -20.57
CA ASN A 61 -9.03 -14.54 -20.59
C ASN A 61 -9.41 -13.39 -19.65
N VAL A 62 -10.55 -12.78 -19.96
CA VAL A 62 -11.25 -11.83 -19.11
C VAL A 62 -12.45 -12.53 -18.48
N ILE A 63 -12.56 -12.48 -17.16
CA ILE A 63 -13.70 -12.96 -16.40
C ILE A 63 -14.45 -11.73 -15.86
N ARG A 64 -15.68 -11.53 -16.33
CA ARG A 64 -16.57 -10.52 -15.77
C ARG A 64 -17.48 -11.17 -14.73
N VAL A 65 -17.47 -10.60 -13.53
CA VAL A 65 -18.26 -11.05 -12.40
C VAL A 65 -19.42 -10.06 -12.21
N CYS A 66 -20.64 -10.55 -12.34
CA CYS A 66 -21.84 -9.75 -12.20
C CYS A 66 -22.17 -9.53 -10.72
N ALA A 67 -22.91 -8.45 -10.41
CA ALA A 67 -23.25 -8.11 -9.04
C ALA A 67 -23.88 -9.30 -8.30
N GLY A 68 -23.44 -9.56 -7.07
CA GLY A 68 -23.87 -10.72 -6.28
C GLY A 68 -22.99 -10.95 -5.07
N THR A 69 -23.28 -12.03 -4.31
CA THR A 69 -22.53 -12.38 -3.10
C THR A 69 -21.92 -13.77 -3.22
N TYR A 70 -20.60 -13.80 -3.38
CA TYR A 70 -19.83 -15.00 -3.63
C TYR A 70 -19.17 -15.50 -2.33
N GLN A 71 -19.68 -16.63 -1.79
CA GLN A 71 -19.18 -17.22 -0.53
C GLN A 71 -18.05 -18.22 -0.81
N GLU A 72 -16.91 -17.72 -1.27
CA GLU A 72 -15.80 -18.58 -1.68
C GLU A 72 -14.43 -17.94 -1.40
N GLN A 73 -13.40 -18.77 -1.29
CA GLN A 73 -12.01 -18.38 -1.48
C GLN A 73 -11.65 -18.63 -2.94
N VAL A 74 -10.95 -17.69 -3.56
CA VAL A 74 -10.57 -17.76 -4.97
C VAL A 74 -9.06 -17.90 -5.10
N VAL A 75 -8.59 -18.91 -5.85
CA VAL A 75 -7.18 -19.13 -6.16
C VAL A 75 -6.94 -18.97 -7.65
N ILE A 76 -6.04 -18.07 -8.02
CA ILE A 76 -5.68 -17.72 -9.39
C ILE A 76 -4.21 -18.07 -9.60
N ASP A 77 -3.94 -19.00 -10.52
CA ASP A 77 -2.61 -19.54 -10.83
C ASP A 77 -2.22 -19.40 -12.32
N LYS A 78 -2.86 -18.48 -13.01
CA LYS A 78 -2.63 -18.16 -14.42
C LYS A 78 -2.95 -16.72 -14.72
N SER A 79 -2.42 -16.17 -15.80
CA SER A 79 -2.70 -14.81 -16.27
C SER A 79 -4.18 -14.63 -16.60
N LEU A 80 -4.87 -13.76 -15.88
CA LEU A 80 -6.30 -13.47 -16.02
C LEU A 80 -6.59 -12.02 -15.69
N THR A 81 -7.62 -11.45 -16.30
CA THR A 81 -8.24 -10.22 -15.86
C THR A 81 -9.61 -10.54 -15.24
N LEU A 82 -9.82 -10.18 -13.99
CA LEU A 82 -11.11 -10.30 -13.29
C LEU A 82 -11.71 -8.91 -13.12
N GLU A 83 -12.84 -8.66 -13.77
CA GLU A 83 -13.58 -7.39 -13.70
C GLU A 83 -14.89 -7.61 -12.96
N ALA A 84 -15.08 -6.90 -11.85
CA ALA A 84 -16.30 -6.96 -11.07
C ALA A 84 -17.27 -5.83 -11.45
N ASP A 85 -18.51 -6.16 -11.65
CA ASP A 85 -19.59 -5.15 -11.71
C ASP A 85 -19.80 -4.55 -10.32
N ASN A 86 -20.32 -3.33 -10.27
CA ASN A 86 -20.63 -2.69 -8.99
C ASN A 86 -21.56 -3.58 -8.14
N GLY A 87 -21.16 -3.86 -6.90
CA GLY A 87 -21.90 -4.70 -5.97
C GLY A 87 -21.49 -6.17 -5.92
N VAL A 88 -20.37 -6.53 -6.54
CA VAL A 88 -19.75 -7.86 -6.34
C VAL A 88 -19.10 -7.92 -4.97
N ILE A 89 -19.54 -8.86 -4.13
CA ILE A 89 -18.99 -9.08 -2.78
C ILE A 89 -18.44 -10.51 -2.69
N VAL A 90 -17.14 -10.64 -2.40
CA VAL A 90 -16.50 -11.91 -2.06
C VAL A 90 -16.37 -11.99 -0.54
N ILE A 91 -17.13 -12.90 0.08
CA ILE A 91 -17.25 -13.04 1.53
C ILE A 91 -17.35 -14.53 1.92
N PRO A 92 -16.21 -15.24 2.10
CA PRO A 92 -16.24 -16.63 2.50
C PRO A 92 -16.86 -16.79 3.90
N SER A 93 -17.67 -17.83 4.11
CA SER A 93 -18.28 -18.12 5.41
C SER A 93 -17.29 -18.76 6.40
N ASP A 94 -16.30 -19.50 5.89
CA ASP A 94 -15.20 -20.10 6.63
C ASP A 94 -13.95 -20.08 5.73
N VAL A 95 -12.83 -19.61 6.23
CA VAL A 95 -11.57 -19.63 5.49
C VAL A 95 -10.68 -20.76 5.96
N VAL A 96 -9.99 -21.37 5.01
CA VAL A 96 -8.97 -22.40 5.26
C VAL A 96 -7.64 -21.96 4.70
N ALA A 97 -6.54 -22.47 5.26
CA ALA A 97 -5.21 -22.21 4.74
C ALA A 97 -5.12 -22.68 3.27
N ASN A 98 -4.72 -21.76 2.37
CA ASN A 98 -4.55 -22.02 0.96
C ASN A 98 -3.17 -21.58 0.44
N SER A 99 -2.32 -21.04 1.32
CA SER A 99 -0.92 -20.72 1.04
C SER A 99 -0.08 -20.84 2.31
N ALA A 100 1.22 -20.53 2.20
CA ALA A 100 2.16 -20.41 3.30
C ALA A 100 3.12 -19.26 3.06
N GLY A 101 3.45 -18.51 4.10
CA GLY A 101 4.46 -17.45 4.07
C GLY A 101 5.89 -17.98 3.95
N SER A 102 6.85 -17.08 3.85
CA SER A 102 8.29 -17.39 3.69
C SER A 102 8.86 -18.26 4.81
N SER A 103 8.29 -18.19 6.02
CA SER A 103 8.65 -19.03 7.17
C SER A 103 7.95 -20.40 7.19
N GLY A 104 7.08 -20.71 6.24
CA GLY A 104 6.23 -21.88 6.22
C GLY A 104 4.96 -21.77 7.07
N SER A 105 4.69 -20.62 7.68
CA SER A 105 3.46 -20.39 8.45
C SER A 105 2.23 -20.41 7.54
N PRO A 106 1.14 -21.08 7.93
CA PRO A 106 -0.04 -21.19 7.08
C PRO A 106 -0.74 -19.82 6.90
N ILE A 107 -1.17 -19.57 5.68
CA ILE A 107 -1.92 -18.38 5.27
C ILE A 107 -3.29 -18.78 4.73
N ALA A 108 -4.32 -18.01 5.11
CA ALA A 108 -5.67 -18.10 4.57
C ALA A 108 -6.02 -16.79 3.87
N ALA A 109 -5.94 -16.75 2.55
CA ALA A 109 -6.32 -15.61 1.74
C ALA A 109 -7.73 -15.79 1.16
N ILE A 110 -8.51 -14.71 1.11
CA ILE A 110 -9.82 -14.72 0.44
C ILE A 110 -9.61 -14.82 -1.07
N ILE A 111 -8.78 -13.95 -1.64
CA ILE A 111 -8.32 -14.03 -3.02
C ILE A 111 -6.81 -14.25 -3.00
N LEU A 112 -6.36 -15.37 -3.56
CA LEU A 112 -4.95 -15.73 -3.69
C LEU A 112 -4.55 -15.75 -5.17
N VAL A 113 -3.61 -14.90 -5.53
CA VAL A 113 -2.90 -14.96 -6.81
C VAL A 113 -1.50 -15.50 -6.55
N ARG A 114 -1.14 -16.61 -7.20
CA ARG A 114 0.16 -17.23 -6.98
C ARG A 114 0.78 -17.79 -8.26
N ASN A 115 2.11 -17.66 -8.36
CA ASN A 115 2.88 -18.20 -9.49
C ASN A 115 2.27 -17.80 -10.85
N ALA A 116 1.75 -16.57 -10.96
CA ALA A 116 1.07 -16.08 -12.16
C ALA A 116 1.50 -14.66 -12.49
N GLU A 117 1.61 -14.39 -13.78
CA GLU A 117 1.96 -13.06 -14.28
C GLU A 117 0.74 -12.38 -14.91
N ASN A 118 0.70 -11.05 -14.83
CA ASN A 118 -0.35 -10.23 -15.45
C ASN A 118 -1.75 -10.67 -15.02
N VAL A 119 -1.97 -10.71 -13.70
CA VAL A 119 -3.30 -10.92 -13.12
C VAL A 119 -3.83 -9.58 -12.64
N ASP A 120 -4.99 -9.18 -13.16
CA ASP A 120 -5.62 -7.92 -12.82
C ASP A 120 -6.93 -8.17 -12.08
N LEU A 121 -7.08 -7.52 -10.91
CA LEU A 121 -8.28 -7.55 -10.07
C LEU A 121 -8.87 -6.14 -10.03
N ASP A 122 -10.07 -5.95 -10.58
CA ASP A 122 -10.73 -4.65 -10.71
C ASP A 122 -12.16 -4.69 -10.15
N GLY A 123 -12.48 -3.80 -9.20
CA GLY A 123 -13.84 -3.47 -8.79
C GLY A 123 -14.48 -4.37 -7.72
N PHE A 124 -13.77 -5.29 -7.08
CA PHE A 124 -14.31 -6.21 -6.08
C PHE A 124 -14.52 -5.56 -4.70
N ILE A 125 -15.55 -6.02 -3.99
CA ILE A 125 -15.65 -5.85 -2.54
C ILE A 125 -15.19 -7.16 -1.90
N VAL A 126 -14.03 -7.15 -1.23
CA VAL A 126 -13.50 -8.28 -0.48
C VAL A 126 -13.77 -8.07 1.00
N ASP A 127 -14.61 -8.91 1.61
CA ASP A 127 -15.12 -8.73 2.96
C ASP A 127 -14.71 -9.88 3.88
N GLY A 128 -13.86 -9.59 4.86
CA GLY A 128 -13.34 -10.57 5.80
C GLY A 128 -14.21 -10.82 7.03
N SER A 129 -15.43 -10.28 7.13
CA SER A 129 -16.24 -10.30 8.36
C SER A 129 -16.76 -11.68 8.76
N ALA A 130 -16.86 -12.64 7.84
CA ALA A 130 -17.42 -13.96 8.08
C ALA A 130 -16.38 -15.10 7.99
N ASN A 131 -15.12 -14.85 8.39
CA ASN A 131 -13.99 -15.74 8.14
C ASN A 131 -13.96 -17.06 8.96
N GLY A 132 -14.72 -17.17 10.03
CA GLY A 132 -14.80 -18.38 10.86
C GLY A 132 -13.59 -18.69 11.74
N LEU A 133 -12.49 -17.93 11.67
CA LEU A 133 -11.25 -18.18 12.41
C LEU A 133 -11.43 -17.99 13.93
N ARG A 134 -10.85 -18.92 14.72
CA ARG A 134 -10.96 -18.97 16.19
C ARG A 134 -9.58 -18.93 16.89
N GLY A 135 -8.53 -18.57 16.19
CA GLY A 135 -7.16 -18.46 16.71
C GLY A 135 -6.32 -17.50 15.88
N CYS A 136 -5.08 -17.27 16.31
CA CYS A 136 -4.15 -16.37 15.59
C CYS A 136 -3.64 -16.93 14.25
N GLY A 137 -3.81 -18.18 14.00
CA GLY A 137 -3.44 -18.82 12.74
C GLY A 137 -4.61 -19.59 12.12
N PRO A 138 -4.58 -19.76 10.79
CA PRO A 138 -3.63 -19.24 9.80
C PRO A 138 -3.62 -17.70 9.73
N THR A 139 -2.54 -17.09 9.20
CA THR A 139 -2.52 -15.64 8.93
C THR A 139 -3.63 -15.30 7.94
N PHE A 140 -4.52 -14.41 8.35
CA PHE A 140 -5.69 -14.04 7.54
C PHE A 140 -5.38 -12.87 6.62
N ILE A 141 -5.66 -13.02 5.32
CA ILE A 141 -5.39 -12.01 4.30
C ILE A 141 -6.62 -11.85 3.40
N GLY A 142 -6.93 -10.61 3.04
CA GLY A 142 -8.00 -10.31 2.08
C GLY A 142 -7.59 -10.68 0.64
N ILE A 143 -6.60 -9.98 0.10
CA ILE A 143 -6.02 -10.25 -1.23
C ILE A 143 -4.53 -10.51 -1.05
N LEU A 144 -4.05 -11.66 -1.52
CA LEU A 144 -2.63 -12.04 -1.51
C LEU A 144 -2.13 -12.26 -2.94
N TYR A 145 -1.06 -11.54 -3.31
CA TYR A 145 -0.23 -11.85 -4.47
C TYR A 145 1.09 -12.47 -3.97
N GLN A 146 1.36 -13.70 -4.36
CA GLN A 146 2.55 -14.45 -3.96
C GLN A 146 3.25 -15.02 -5.20
N ASP A 147 4.50 -14.62 -5.42
CA ASP A 147 5.26 -14.94 -6.63
C ASP A 147 4.46 -14.60 -7.91
N ALA A 148 3.87 -13.41 -7.93
CA ALA A 148 2.89 -13.02 -8.93
C ALA A 148 3.06 -11.56 -9.35
N SER A 149 2.52 -11.22 -10.53
CA SER A 149 2.51 -9.84 -11.02
C SER A 149 1.14 -9.43 -11.56
N GLY A 150 0.88 -8.12 -11.60
CA GLY A 150 -0.35 -7.55 -12.14
C GLY A 150 -0.82 -6.30 -11.40
N THR A 151 -2.13 -6.08 -11.40
CA THR A 151 -2.75 -4.90 -10.80
C THR A 151 -3.85 -5.28 -9.80
N ILE A 152 -4.00 -4.46 -8.76
CA ILE A 152 -5.11 -4.49 -7.80
C ILE A 152 -5.69 -3.08 -7.79
N GLU A 153 -6.84 -2.86 -8.46
CA GLU A 153 -7.36 -1.52 -8.63
C GLU A 153 -8.87 -1.43 -8.40
N HIS A 154 -9.32 -0.26 -7.91
CA HIS A 154 -10.73 0.05 -7.63
C HIS A 154 -11.44 -0.96 -6.69
N ASN A 155 -10.70 -1.71 -5.87
CA ASN A 155 -11.31 -2.67 -4.94
C ASN A 155 -11.63 -2.01 -3.60
N ALA A 156 -12.65 -2.53 -2.91
CA ALA A 156 -12.93 -2.25 -1.51
C ALA A 156 -12.59 -3.48 -0.66
N VAL A 157 -11.49 -3.41 0.09
CA VAL A 157 -11.05 -4.52 0.96
C VAL A 157 -11.32 -4.14 2.40
N ARG A 158 -12.23 -4.86 3.06
CA ARG A 158 -12.74 -4.43 4.35
C ARG A 158 -12.91 -5.55 5.38
N ARG A 159 -12.83 -5.17 6.66
CA ARG A 159 -13.09 -6.06 7.80
C ARG A 159 -12.25 -7.34 7.81
N VAL A 160 -11.04 -7.27 7.27
CA VAL A 160 -10.07 -8.38 7.32
C VAL A 160 -9.47 -8.44 8.72
N ARG A 161 -10.22 -9.04 9.64
CA ARG A 161 -9.86 -9.13 11.06
C ARG A 161 -10.43 -10.40 11.69
N LEU A 162 -9.78 -10.85 12.74
CA LEU A 162 -10.20 -11.98 13.54
C LEU A 162 -11.37 -11.62 14.48
N ALA A 163 -11.87 -12.62 15.21
CA ALA A 163 -12.90 -12.41 16.20
C ALA A 163 -12.46 -11.39 17.28
N PRO A 164 -13.39 -10.65 17.91
CA PRO A 164 -13.07 -9.58 18.87
C PRO A 164 -12.29 -10.00 20.10
N ASP A 165 -12.26 -11.28 20.43
CA ASP A 165 -11.49 -11.89 21.55
C ASP A 165 -10.03 -12.21 21.15
N LEU A 166 -9.61 -11.94 19.92
CA LEU A 166 -8.28 -12.18 19.38
C LEU A 166 -7.56 -10.87 18.93
N PRO A 167 -7.64 -9.77 19.69
CA PRO A 167 -7.18 -8.47 19.20
C PRO A 167 -5.64 -8.39 19.08
N GLY A 168 -4.88 -9.21 19.84
CA GLY A 168 -3.41 -9.20 19.87
C GLY A 168 -2.73 -10.02 18.77
N CYS A 169 -3.50 -10.79 17.98
CA CYS A 169 -2.94 -11.57 16.90
C CYS A 169 -2.35 -10.69 15.80
N GLN A 170 -1.11 -10.99 15.36
CA GLN A 170 -0.45 -10.32 14.23
C GLN A 170 -0.98 -10.90 12.91
N SER A 171 -2.25 -10.67 12.61
CA SER A 171 -3.01 -11.27 11.52
C SER A 171 -4.11 -10.29 11.10
N GLY A 172 -4.67 -10.47 9.90
CA GLY A 172 -5.68 -9.57 9.34
C GLY A 172 -5.03 -8.46 8.51
N ASN A 173 -4.33 -8.83 7.42
CA ASN A 173 -3.81 -7.93 6.41
C ASN A 173 -4.83 -7.81 5.27
N ALA A 174 -5.20 -6.59 4.88
CA ALA A 174 -6.23 -6.44 3.85
C ALA A 174 -5.68 -6.78 2.46
N ILE A 175 -4.56 -6.18 2.04
CA ILE A 175 -3.86 -6.49 0.79
C ILE A 175 -2.41 -6.84 1.15
N ASP A 176 -1.90 -7.95 0.61
CA ASP A 176 -0.53 -8.38 0.84
C ASP A 176 0.13 -8.82 -0.47
N VAL A 177 1.38 -8.41 -0.65
CA VAL A 177 2.22 -8.81 -1.78
C VAL A 177 3.53 -9.32 -1.20
N GLU A 178 3.85 -10.58 -1.46
CA GLU A 178 5.09 -11.18 -0.98
C GLU A 178 5.74 -12.09 -2.03
N SER A 179 7.02 -12.31 -1.90
CA SER A 179 7.76 -13.28 -2.72
C SER A 179 8.25 -14.41 -1.84
N SER A 180 8.14 -15.64 -2.33
CA SER A 180 8.80 -16.78 -1.71
C SER A 180 10.32 -16.70 -1.89
N SER A 181 11.07 -17.62 -1.26
CA SER A 181 12.53 -17.67 -1.41
C SER A 181 12.95 -17.87 -2.87
N GLY A 182 13.46 -16.80 -3.49
CA GLY A 182 13.84 -16.77 -4.90
C GLY A 182 12.71 -16.48 -5.89
N GLY A 183 11.48 -16.25 -5.40
CA GLY A 183 10.35 -15.78 -6.20
C GLY A 183 10.42 -14.28 -6.52
N LEU A 184 9.56 -13.83 -7.40
CA LEU A 184 9.44 -12.42 -7.78
C LEU A 184 7.96 -12.01 -7.79
N SER A 185 7.67 -10.87 -7.16
CA SER A 185 6.35 -10.24 -7.22
C SER A 185 6.48 -8.79 -7.68
N SER A 186 5.63 -8.40 -8.64
CA SER A 186 5.63 -7.02 -9.14
C SER A 186 4.18 -6.55 -9.34
N VAL A 187 3.68 -5.71 -8.41
CA VAL A 187 2.26 -5.38 -8.36
C VAL A 187 2.04 -3.87 -8.24
N THR A 188 1.12 -3.36 -9.04
CA THR A 188 0.54 -2.02 -8.85
C THR A 188 -0.73 -2.15 -8.01
N ILE A 189 -0.81 -1.37 -6.92
CA ILE A 189 -1.96 -1.30 -6.01
C ILE A 189 -2.48 0.14 -6.08
N ALA A 190 -3.61 0.35 -6.77
CA ALA A 190 -4.08 1.69 -7.10
C ALA A 190 -5.58 1.88 -6.83
N ASP A 191 -5.97 3.08 -6.40
CA ASP A 191 -7.38 3.48 -6.27
C ASP A 191 -8.24 2.54 -5.43
N ASN A 192 -7.66 1.83 -4.44
CA ASN A 192 -8.41 0.95 -3.55
C ASN A 192 -8.88 1.69 -2.29
N SER A 193 -10.03 1.25 -1.76
CA SER A 193 -10.51 1.60 -0.42
C SER A 193 -10.24 0.44 0.53
N VAL A 194 -9.43 0.68 1.56
CA VAL A 194 -9.00 -0.36 2.51
C VAL A 194 -9.34 0.06 3.92
N ASP A 195 -10.21 -0.72 4.61
CA ASP A 195 -10.62 -0.39 5.97
C ASP A 195 -10.87 -1.61 6.86
N GLY A 196 -10.89 -1.39 8.17
CA GLY A 196 -11.30 -2.40 9.14
C GLY A 196 -10.39 -3.62 9.21
N TYR A 197 -9.14 -3.52 8.80
CA TYR A 197 -8.10 -4.55 8.98
C TYR A 197 -7.66 -4.64 10.44
N GLN A 198 -7.10 -5.79 10.86
CA GLN A 198 -6.60 -5.94 12.24
C GLN A 198 -5.14 -5.52 12.36
N LYS A 199 -4.28 -5.90 11.41
CA LYS A 199 -2.84 -5.64 11.50
C LYS A 199 -2.35 -4.65 10.45
N ASN A 200 -2.46 -4.95 9.17
CA ASN A 200 -2.00 -4.06 8.11
C ASN A 200 -3.08 -3.81 7.05
N GLY A 201 -3.11 -2.57 6.53
CA GLY A 201 -3.94 -2.23 5.37
C GLY A 201 -3.35 -2.78 4.07
N ILE A 202 -2.20 -2.25 3.67
CA ILE A 202 -1.46 -2.71 2.49
C ILE A 202 -0.06 -3.13 2.94
N THR A 203 0.37 -4.31 2.53
CA THR A 203 1.67 -4.88 2.88
C THR A 203 2.43 -5.27 1.63
N ALA A 204 3.72 -4.98 1.58
CA ALA A 204 4.66 -5.57 0.64
C ALA A 204 5.88 -6.05 1.41
N ASN A 205 6.15 -7.34 1.38
CA ASN A 205 7.22 -7.95 2.14
C ASN A 205 8.13 -8.82 1.27
N GLU A 206 9.31 -9.10 1.76
CA GLU A 206 10.32 -10.03 1.28
C GLU A 206 11.15 -9.52 0.09
N PRO A 207 12.42 -9.94 0.01
CA PRO A 207 13.26 -9.68 -1.16
C PRO A 207 12.65 -10.29 -2.43
N GLY A 208 12.72 -9.57 -3.55
CA GLY A 208 12.06 -9.98 -4.81
C GLY A 208 10.69 -9.32 -5.02
N THR A 209 10.11 -8.75 -3.97
CA THR A 209 8.85 -8.00 -4.06
C THR A 209 9.11 -6.54 -4.45
N THR A 210 8.37 -6.06 -5.44
CA THR A 210 8.36 -4.66 -5.88
C THR A 210 6.92 -4.18 -6.06
N VAL A 211 6.57 -3.04 -5.47
CA VAL A 211 5.22 -2.49 -5.56
C VAL A 211 5.19 -1.02 -5.95
N GLN A 212 4.11 -0.62 -6.62
CA GLN A 212 3.67 0.75 -6.76
C GLN A 212 2.35 0.87 -5.98
N VAL A 213 2.34 1.64 -4.87
CA VAL A 213 1.15 1.85 -4.04
C VAL A 213 0.72 3.29 -4.23
N THR A 214 -0.36 3.51 -4.97
CA THR A 214 -0.76 4.86 -5.37
C THR A 214 -2.27 5.10 -5.26
N GLU A 215 -2.64 6.32 -4.84
CA GLU A 215 -4.04 6.78 -4.84
C GLU A 215 -5.02 5.94 -4.00
N ASN A 216 -4.52 5.15 -3.03
CA ASN A 216 -5.36 4.35 -2.15
C ASN A 216 -5.85 5.17 -0.94
N ALA A 217 -7.06 4.87 -0.48
CA ALA A 217 -7.61 5.33 0.79
C ALA A 217 -7.50 4.20 1.81
N VAL A 218 -6.66 4.35 2.85
CA VAL A 218 -6.37 3.32 3.84
C VAL A 218 -6.72 3.84 5.23
N THR A 219 -7.70 3.23 5.89
CA THR A 219 -8.20 3.70 7.19
C THR A 219 -8.15 2.58 8.24
N GLY A 220 -7.39 2.81 9.31
CA GLY A 220 -7.36 1.94 10.48
C GLY A 220 -8.69 1.95 11.25
N ILE A 221 -8.77 1.17 12.31
CA ILE A 221 -9.97 1.13 13.16
C ILE A 221 -9.92 2.15 14.31
N GLY A 222 -8.94 3.06 14.30
CA GLY A 222 -8.68 4.00 15.41
C GLY A 222 -7.96 3.33 16.58
N PRO A 223 -8.03 3.89 17.79
CA PRO A 223 -7.29 3.36 18.93
C PRO A 223 -7.65 1.88 19.23
N THR A 224 -6.65 1.00 19.17
CA THR A 224 -6.79 -0.43 19.48
C THR A 224 -5.79 -0.88 20.54
N THR A 225 -6.21 -1.74 21.45
CA THR A 225 -5.36 -2.34 22.48
C THR A 225 -4.68 -3.64 22.02
N GLY A 226 -4.98 -4.09 20.79
CA GLY A 226 -4.53 -5.35 20.24
C GLY A 226 -3.25 -5.25 19.42
N ALA A 227 -3.30 -5.63 18.17
CA ALA A 227 -2.19 -5.45 17.25
C ALA A 227 -1.99 -3.96 16.92
N ALA A 228 -0.76 -3.47 16.98
CA ALA A 228 -0.44 -2.14 16.49
C ALA A 228 -0.54 -2.13 14.97
N GLN A 229 -1.46 -1.32 14.45
CA GLN A 229 -1.80 -1.27 13.02
C GLN A 229 -0.77 -0.51 12.21
N ASN A 230 -0.52 -0.94 10.97
CA ASN A 230 0.14 -0.11 9.97
C ASN A 230 -0.80 0.07 8.77
N GLY A 231 -0.97 1.31 8.32
CA GLY A 231 -1.78 1.57 7.13
C GLY A 231 -1.14 0.95 5.88
N ILE A 232 0.11 1.34 5.59
CA ILE A 232 0.91 0.78 4.49
C ILE A 232 2.25 0.34 5.06
N GLN A 233 2.67 -0.90 4.79
CA GLN A 233 3.98 -1.43 5.17
C GLN A 233 4.76 -1.86 3.93
N ILE A 234 6.01 -1.38 3.80
CA ILE A 234 7.01 -1.96 2.89
C ILE A 234 8.12 -2.53 3.76
N GLY A 235 8.28 -3.84 3.76
CA GLY A 235 9.11 -4.52 4.76
C GLY A 235 9.99 -5.64 4.24
N PHE A 236 10.97 -6.01 5.07
CA PHE A 236 11.80 -7.22 4.92
C PHE A 236 12.51 -7.37 3.57
N GLY A 237 12.97 -6.25 3.01
CA GLY A 237 13.72 -6.24 1.74
C GLY A 237 12.88 -5.96 0.50
N ALA A 238 11.56 -5.82 0.61
CA ALA A 238 10.71 -5.37 -0.50
C ALA A 238 11.12 -3.97 -0.99
N LYS A 239 10.83 -3.67 -2.24
CA LYS A 239 11.04 -2.38 -2.89
C LYS A 239 9.71 -1.75 -3.27
N GLY A 240 9.66 -0.43 -3.31
CA GLY A 240 8.42 0.22 -3.73
C GLY A 240 8.43 1.73 -3.73
N HIS A 241 7.37 2.26 -4.34
CA HIS A 241 7.00 3.67 -4.23
C HIS A 241 5.60 3.75 -3.61
N VAL A 242 5.45 4.60 -2.60
CA VAL A 242 4.18 4.85 -1.91
C VAL A 242 3.82 6.31 -2.15
N THR A 243 2.85 6.56 -3.05
CA THR A 243 2.60 7.91 -3.54
C THR A 243 1.12 8.25 -3.62
N ASN A 244 0.77 9.50 -3.30
CA ASN A 244 -0.60 10.04 -3.41
C ASN A 244 -1.68 9.27 -2.61
N ASN A 245 -1.31 8.50 -1.58
CA ASN A 245 -2.29 7.79 -0.77
C ASN A 245 -2.84 8.68 0.35
N SER A 246 -4.06 8.38 0.79
CA SER A 246 -4.67 8.92 2.00
C SER A 246 -4.66 7.85 3.09
N VAL A 247 -3.96 8.09 4.22
CA VAL A 247 -3.76 7.08 5.27
C VAL A 247 -4.12 7.65 6.64
N ALA A 248 -5.07 7.02 7.34
CA ALA A 248 -5.56 7.55 8.60
C ALA A 248 -5.87 6.49 9.67
N ASP A 249 -5.98 6.96 10.92
CA ASP A 249 -6.55 6.24 12.07
C ASP A 249 -5.81 4.94 12.46
N ASN A 250 -4.50 4.89 12.25
CA ASN A 250 -3.65 3.79 12.72
C ASN A 250 -3.06 4.18 14.09
N VAL A 251 -3.73 3.76 15.16
CA VAL A 251 -3.38 4.14 16.53
C VAL A 251 -3.39 2.93 17.45
N TYR A 252 -2.32 2.75 18.22
CA TYR A 252 -2.25 1.79 19.33
C TYR A 252 -2.53 2.48 20.66
N SER A 253 -3.32 1.85 21.51
CA SER A 253 -3.65 2.32 22.86
C SER A 253 -3.54 1.17 23.87
N PRO A 254 -3.03 1.34 25.10
CA PRO A 254 -2.64 2.62 25.68
C PRO A 254 -1.26 3.08 25.22
N CYS A 255 -1.17 4.32 24.82
CA CYS A 255 0.09 5.00 24.55
C CYS A 255 -0.07 6.44 25.09
N GLU A 256 0.39 6.67 26.31
CA GLU A 256 0.20 7.95 27.00
C GLU A 256 1.23 9.00 26.59
N SER A 257 2.40 8.53 26.15
CA SER A 257 3.50 9.36 25.68
C SER A 257 4.54 8.48 24.98
N ALA A 258 5.45 9.10 24.26
CA ALA A 258 6.57 8.39 23.63
C ALA A 258 7.41 7.51 24.58
N ALA A 259 7.46 7.86 25.87
CA ALA A 259 8.19 7.06 26.89
C ALA A 259 7.39 5.83 27.37
N ASN A 260 6.07 5.86 27.27
CA ASN A 260 5.16 4.84 27.79
C ASN A 260 4.30 4.23 26.68
N CYS A 261 4.91 3.90 25.56
CA CYS A 261 4.24 3.32 24.42
C CYS A 261 4.86 1.94 24.09
N PRO A 262 4.24 0.82 24.50
CA PRO A 262 4.82 -0.52 24.33
C PRO A 262 4.84 -1.00 22.88
N SER A 263 4.02 -0.40 22.02
CA SER A 263 3.98 -0.70 20.58
C SER A 263 3.63 0.56 19.79
N ASN A 264 4.19 0.71 18.62
CA ASN A 264 3.94 1.86 17.77
C ASN A 264 3.20 1.43 16.50
N ALA A 265 2.03 2.02 16.31
CA ALA A 265 1.30 1.98 15.06
C ALA A 265 1.82 3.06 14.09
N ALA A 266 1.73 2.83 12.82
CA ALA A 266 2.16 3.79 11.81
C ALA A 266 1.15 3.95 10.67
N GLY A 267 1.02 5.17 10.16
CA GLY A 267 0.33 5.38 8.89
C GLY A 267 1.07 4.65 7.76
N ILE A 268 2.36 4.98 7.59
CA ILE A 268 3.25 4.28 6.64
C ILE A 268 4.48 3.78 7.41
N LEU A 269 4.78 2.49 7.30
CA LEU A 269 5.95 1.84 7.90
C LEU A 269 6.90 1.34 6.80
N ILE A 270 8.15 1.80 6.83
CA ILE A 270 9.24 1.25 6.02
C ILE A 270 10.19 0.52 6.96
N PHE A 271 10.26 -0.81 6.85
CA PHE A 271 11.00 -1.68 7.77
C PHE A 271 11.98 -2.58 7.03
N GLN A 272 13.29 -2.41 7.27
CA GLN A 272 14.35 -3.21 6.63
C GLN A 272 14.23 -3.24 5.09
N SER A 273 13.79 -2.15 4.49
CA SER A 273 13.54 -2.00 3.04
C SER A 273 14.19 -0.71 2.54
N ASP A 274 15.45 -0.81 2.17
CA ASP A 274 16.25 0.33 1.76
C ASP A 274 15.86 0.85 0.36
N GLY A 275 15.95 2.17 0.17
CA GLY A 275 15.73 2.83 -1.12
C GLY A 275 14.24 2.98 -1.52
N VAL A 276 13.32 2.84 -0.58
CA VAL A 276 11.89 3.10 -0.80
C VAL A 276 11.65 4.62 -0.91
N ARG A 277 10.64 5.01 -1.71
CA ARG A 277 10.17 6.39 -1.80
C ARG A 277 8.75 6.52 -1.24
N VAL A 278 8.54 7.55 -0.41
CA VAL A 278 7.26 7.88 0.23
C VAL A 278 6.95 9.34 -0.10
N GLU A 279 6.12 9.58 -1.10
CA GLU A 279 5.96 10.91 -1.67
C GLU A 279 4.49 11.32 -1.83
N ARG A 280 4.19 12.59 -1.53
CA ARG A 280 2.87 13.21 -1.79
C ARG A 280 1.68 12.46 -1.16
N ASN A 281 1.89 11.76 -0.05
CA ASN A 281 0.80 11.15 0.69
C ASN A 281 0.18 12.15 1.66
N THR A 282 -1.10 11.95 1.98
CA THR A 282 -1.83 12.69 3.00
C THR A 282 -2.09 11.74 4.18
N LEU A 283 -1.56 12.09 5.35
CA LEU A 283 -1.65 11.24 6.55
C LEU A 283 -2.32 12.01 7.69
N GLY A 284 -3.33 11.38 8.34
CA GLY A 284 -4.04 12.02 9.45
C GLY A 284 -4.38 11.07 10.58
N SER A 285 -4.35 11.58 11.83
CA SER A 285 -4.75 10.82 13.02
C SER A 285 -4.05 9.46 13.15
N ASN A 286 -2.79 9.34 12.70
CA ASN A 286 -1.97 8.15 12.94
C ASN A 286 -1.12 8.35 14.20
N GLN A 287 -0.71 7.26 14.85
CA GLN A 287 0.15 7.36 16.03
C GLN A 287 1.55 7.88 15.66
N VAL A 288 2.19 7.26 14.67
CA VAL A 288 3.32 7.82 13.91
C VAL A 288 2.83 8.00 12.47
N GLY A 289 3.02 9.19 11.92
CA GLY A 289 2.62 9.40 10.53
C GLY A 289 3.40 8.48 9.58
N ILE A 290 4.73 8.70 9.45
CA ILE A 290 5.63 7.87 8.65
C ILE A 290 6.76 7.37 9.53
N PHE A 291 6.94 6.04 9.61
CA PHE A 291 7.98 5.40 10.40
C PHE A 291 9.01 4.73 9.48
N VAL A 292 10.25 5.19 9.53
CA VAL A 292 11.35 4.69 8.69
C VAL A 292 12.39 3.97 9.57
N ALA A 293 12.37 2.63 9.54
CA ALA A 293 13.37 1.75 10.13
C ALA A 293 14.15 1.01 9.03
N ALA A 294 14.68 1.80 8.09
CA ALA A 294 15.42 1.38 6.90
C ALA A 294 16.38 2.51 6.49
N ASN A 295 17.23 2.28 5.52
CA ASN A 295 18.21 3.26 5.07
C ASN A 295 17.93 3.73 3.63
N HIS A 296 18.47 4.90 3.28
CA HIS A 296 18.36 5.46 1.93
C HIS A 296 16.90 5.63 1.46
N VAL A 297 16.00 5.94 2.39
CA VAL A 297 14.57 6.19 2.11
C VAL A 297 14.36 7.67 1.85
N ASP A 298 13.62 7.98 0.78
CA ASP A 298 13.21 9.35 0.46
C ASP A 298 11.77 9.59 0.92
N VAL A 299 11.58 10.56 1.81
CA VAL A 299 10.27 10.99 2.32
C VAL A 299 10.04 12.43 1.88
N GLY A 300 9.21 12.65 0.85
CA GLY A 300 9.11 13.94 0.20
C GLY A 300 7.71 14.42 -0.14
N GLY A 301 7.43 15.72 0.11
CA GLY A 301 6.18 16.35 -0.31
C GLY A 301 4.92 15.78 0.34
N ASN A 302 5.02 15.10 1.48
CA ASN A 302 3.86 14.56 2.19
C ASN A 302 3.19 15.64 3.06
N THR A 303 1.88 15.52 3.24
CA THR A 303 1.12 16.33 4.19
C THR A 303 0.69 15.46 5.36
N LEU A 304 1.15 15.80 6.57
CA LEU A 304 0.83 15.08 7.79
C LEU A 304 0.09 16.00 8.75
N PHE A 305 -0.99 15.50 9.36
CA PHE A 305 -1.73 16.28 10.34
C PHE A 305 -2.19 15.38 11.50
N HIS A 306 -2.06 15.92 12.74
CA HIS A 306 -2.51 15.28 13.96
C HIS A 306 -1.91 13.87 14.17
N SER A 307 -0.57 13.80 14.35
CA SER A 307 0.07 12.56 14.82
C SER A 307 -0.21 12.39 16.32
N VAL A 308 -0.91 11.31 16.69
CA VAL A 308 -1.48 11.10 18.02
C VAL A 308 -0.45 10.50 18.96
N ALA A 309 -0.12 11.20 20.03
CA ALA A 309 0.82 10.81 21.08
C ALA A 309 2.30 10.68 20.66
N LEU A 310 2.61 10.60 19.37
CA LEU A 310 3.97 10.43 18.84
C LEU A 310 4.28 11.43 17.70
N ASP A 311 5.07 11.01 16.75
CA ASP A 311 5.77 11.87 15.81
C ASP A 311 5.09 11.95 14.44
N GLY A 312 5.31 13.05 13.72
CA GLY A 312 4.95 13.14 12.32
C GLY A 312 5.74 12.14 11.49
N ILE A 313 7.07 12.27 11.51
CA ILE A 313 7.99 11.35 10.83
C ILE A 313 9.03 10.85 11.83
N ALA A 314 9.25 9.54 11.92
CA ALA A 314 10.27 8.93 12.78
C ALA A 314 11.35 8.23 11.93
N LEU A 315 12.62 8.64 12.09
CA LEU A 315 13.77 8.08 11.40
C LEU A 315 14.64 7.28 12.38
N VAL A 316 14.57 5.97 12.31
CA VAL A 316 15.41 5.05 13.09
C VAL A 316 16.59 4.55 12.26
N GLY A 317 16.49 4.56 10.93
CA GLY A 317 17.55 4.23 9.99
C GLY A 317 18.47 5.39 9.62
N ASN A 318 19.43 5.12 8.74
CA ASN A 318 20.50 6.04 8.35
C ASN A 318 20.40 6.48 6.89
N ASN A 319 21.04 7.61 6.55
CA ASN A 319 21.12 8.13 5.19
C ASN A 319 19.75 8.35 4.54
N ASN A 320 18.74 8.70 5.32
CA ASN A 320 17.39 8.98 4.82
C ASN A 320 17.25 10.48 4.52
N SER A 321 16.36 10.81 3.60
CA SER A 321 16.03 12.18 3.22
C SER A 321 14.57 12.50 3.56
N VAL A 322 14.34 13.62 4.27
CA VAL A 322 13.00 14.16 4.59
C VAL A 322 12.92 15.57 4.04
N THR A 323 12.19 15.74 2.93
CA THR A 323 12.23 17.00 2.17
C THR A 323 10.85 17.49 1.77
N SER A 324 10.63 18.80 1.88
CA SER A 324 9.41 19.48 1.41
C SER A 324 8.10 18.88 1.96
N ASN A 325 8.12 18.35 3.21
CA ASN A 325 6.92 17.87 3.86
C ASN A 325 6.25 18.99 4.67
N ASP A 326 4.92 18.96 4.72
CA ASP A 326 4.09 19.84 5.53
C ASP A 326 3.52 19.05 6.73
N ILE A 327 4.06 19.28 7.94
CA ILE A 327 3.74 18.51 9.15
C ILE A 327 3.03 19.42 10.16
N LYS A 328 1.77 19.08 10.46
CA LYS A 328 0.88 19.86 11.33
C LYS A 328 0.44 19.07 12.56
N SER A 329 0.53 19.69 13.72
CA SER A 329 -0.06 19.19 14.99
C SER A 329 0.39 17.79 15.39
N SER A 330 1.70 17.53 15.40
CA SER A 330 2.25 16.33 16.02
C SER A 330 2.28 16.52 17.54
N ASP A 331 1.77 15.55 18.31
CA ASP A 331 1.74 15.64 19.77
C ASP A 331 3.14 15.67 20.38
N ASP A 332 4.12 15.04 19.72
CA ASP A 332 5.52 15.09 20.15
C ASP A 332 6.40 15.80 19.10
N ALA A 333 7.18 15.11 18.30
CA ALA A 333 8.04 15.77 17.31
C ALA A 333 7.42 15.77 15.89
N ALA A 334 7.65 16.86 15.15
CA ALA A 334 7.36 16.82 13.73
C ALA A 334 8.29 15.81 13.03
N VAL A 335 9.61 15.84 13.36
CA VAL A 335 10.58 14.82 12.92
C VAL A 335 11.38 14.32 14.10
N PHE A 336 11.31 13.02 14.39
CA PHE A 336 12.13 12.31 15.35
C PHE A 336 13.29 11.60 14.66
N ILE A 337 14.53 11.69 15.21
CA ILE A 337 15.74 11.15 14.59
C ILE A 337 16.51 10.31 15.61
N GLN A 338 16.63 9.02 15.35
CA GLN A 338 17.47 8.09 16.10
C GLN A 338 18.65 7.57 15.26
N GLY A 339 18.59 7.60 13.94
CA GLY A 339 19.65 7.19 13.02
C GLY A 339 20.67 8.28 12.72
N ASN A 340 21.65 7.94 11.86
CA ASN A 340 22.76 8.81 11.47
C ASN A 340 22.65 9.28 10.02
N ASP A 341 23.37 10.37 9.71
CA ASP A 341 23.58 10.87 8.34
C ASP A 341 22.29 11.11 7.56
N ASN A 342 21.21 11.53 8.28
CA ASN A 342 19.93 11.86 7.69
C ASN A 342 19.88 13.34 7.28
N THR A 343 19.20 13.66 6.18
CA THR A 343 18.99 15.02 5.71
C THR A 343 17.54 15.45 5.94
N ILE A 344 17.32 16.58 6.62
CA ILE A 344 16.01 17.16 6.90
C ILE A 344 15.98 18.57 6.30
N PHE A 345 15.39 18.72 5.13
CA PHE A 345 15.54 19.93 4.34
C PHE A 345 14.20 20.46 3.81
N ASP A 346 14.00 21.77 3.91
CA ASP A 346 12.89 22.50 3.28
C ASP A 346 11.49 21.99 3.70
N ASN A 347 11.34 21.58 4.98
CA ASN A 347 10.06 21.14 5.51
C ASN A 347 9.37 22.27 6.28
N GLU A 348 8.04 22.21 6.36
CA GLU A 348 7.19 23.10 7.13
C GLU A 348 6.63 22.39 8.37
N PHE A 349 6.89 22.95 9.56
CA PHE A 349 6.47 22.37 10.84
C PHE A 349 5.55 23.34 11.55
N THR A 350 4.33 22.92 11.84
CA THR A 350 3.32 23.73 12.52
C THR A 350 2.73 23.01 13.72
N GLY A 351 2.79 23.62 14.91
CA GLY A 351 2.06 23.15 16.08
C GLY A 351 2.58 21.88 16.74
N ALA A 352 3.82 21.45 16.47
CA ALA A 352 4.46 20.33 17.17
C ALA A 352 5.08 20.77 18.49
N ALA A 353 5.18 19.85 19.47
CA ALA A 353 5.94 20.11 20.69
C ALA A 353 7.43 20.33 20.35
N PHE A 354 7.98 19.49 19.50
CA PHE A 354 9.32 19.64 18.94
C PHE A 354 9.26 19.67 17.41
N GLY A 355 9.95 20.62 16.76
CA GLY A 355 10.11 20.60 15.31
C GLY A 355 10.98 19.42 14.88
N ILE A 356 12.23 19.38 15.40
CA ILE A 356 13.16 18.25 15.19
C ILE A 356 13.65 17.79 16.57
N PHE A 357 13.48 16.51 16.85
CA PHE A 357 13.98 15.87 18.07
C PHE A 357 15.02 14.80 17.68
N LYS A 358 16.28 15.01 18.07
CA LYS A 358 17.39 14.09 17.77
C LYS A 358 17.89 13.44 19.05
N VAL A 359 17.89 12.11 19.12
CA VAL A 359 18.40 11.40 20.31
C VAL A 359 19.92 11.52 20.44
N SER A 360 20.40 11.37 21.68
CA SER A 360 21.83 11.32 21.97
C SER A 360 22.49 10.13 21.24
N GLY A 361 23.63 10.38 20.63
CA GLY A 361 24.38 9.36 19.88
C GLY A 361 24.13 9.36 18.37
N SER A 362 23.05 9.97 17.88
CA SER A 362 22.88 10.20 16.45
C SER A 362 23.86 11.25 15.93
N SER A 363 24.43 11.04 14.77
CA SER A 363 25.47 11.91 14.16
C SER A 363 25.18 12.25 12.70
N GLY A 364 25.94 13.20 12.15
CA GLY A 364 25.94 13.51 10.71
C GLY A 364 24.65 14.08 10.13
N THR A 365 23.65 14.42 10.96
CA THR A 365 22.36 14.92 10.48
C THR A 365 22.47 16.36 9.98
N ASP A 366 22.14 16.57 8.73
CA ASP A 366 22.02 17.90 8.12
C ASP A 366 20.57 18.42 8.25
N ARG A 367 20.43 19.65 8.76
CA ARG A 367 19.13 20.26 9.09
C ARG A 367 19.14 21.72 8.65
N HIS A 368 18.66 22.00 7.45
CA HIS A 368 18.61 23.36 6.92
C HIS A 368 17.33 23.64 6.12
N GLY A 369 17.06 24.89 5.85
CA GLY A 369 15.90 25.31 5.04
C GLY A 369 14.52 25.02 5.66
N ASN A 370 14.42 24.50 6.89
CA ASN A 370 13.14 24.18 7.49
C ASN A 370 12.47 25.41 8.11
N HIS A 371 11.15 25.48 7.99
CA HIS A 371 10.32 26.55 8.54
C HIS A 371 9.53 26.06 9.76
N PHE A 372 9.47 26.89 10.82
CA PHE A 372 8.85 26.51 12.09
C PHE A 372 7.78 27.54 12.49
N HIS A 373 6.52 27.07 12.57
CA HIS A 373 5.37 27.89 12.95
C HIS A 373 4.69 27.30 14.19
N ALA A 374 4.44 28.15 15.21
CA ALA A 374 3.80 27.73 16.47
C ALA A 374 4.38 26.43 17.07
N THR A 375 5.67 26.15 16.84
CA THR A 375 6.40 25.02 17.37
C THR A 375 7.04 25.41 18.68
N VAL A 376 6.85 24.63 19.75
CA VAL A 376 7.31 25.00 21.11
C VAL A 376 8.84 25.01 21.18
N VAL A 377 9.47 23.92 20.72
CA VAL A 377 10.92 23.80 20.62
C VAL A 377 11.29 23.48 19.19
N ARG A 378 12.05 24.35 18.53
CA ARG A 378 12.37 24.16 17.11
C ARG A 378 13.30 22.97 16.85
N VAL A 379 14.36 22.85 17.65
CA VAL A 379 15.32 21.75 17.54
C VAL A 379 15.77 21.35 18.94
N GLN A 380 15.74 20.05 19.24
CA GLN A 380 16.15 19.46 20.51
C GLN A 380 17.13 18.32 20.28
N ASP A 381 18.30 18.38 20.93
CA ASP A 381 19.33 17.35 20.99
C ASP A 381 19.54 16.92 22.46
N PRO A 382 18.60 16.16 23.07
CA PRO A 382 18.70 15.86 24.51
C PRO A 382 19.78 14.82 24.81
N ALA A 383 20.31 14.88 26.04
CA ALA A 383 21.22 13.86 26.56
C ALA A 383 20.51 12.54 26.91
N ALA A 384 19.20 12.58 27.13
CA ALA A 384 18.38 11.42 27.49
C ALA A 384 18.01 10.60 26.23
N MET A 385 18.04 9.28 26.36
CA MET A 385 17.62 8.39 25.29
C MET A 385 16.10 8.20 25.29
N ARG A 386 15.51 8.36 24.13
CA ARG A 386 14.18 7.89 23.76
C ARG A 386 14.35 6.93 22.59
N SER A 387 13.64 5.84 22.57
CA SER A 387 13.71 4.87 21.48
C SER A 387 12.30 4.52 21.03
N LEU A 388 12.11 4.45 19.72
CA LEU A 388 10.88 3.94 19.10
C LEU A 388 11.14 2.54 18.54
N THR A 389 10.15 1.67 18.72
CA THR A 389 10.21 0.29 18.20
C THR A 389 9.06 0.09 17.22
N PRO A 390 9.35 -0.15 15.94
CA PRO A 390 8.30 -0.45 14.97
C PRO A 390 7.62 -1.78 15.27
N SER A 391 6.38 -1.93 14.81
CA SER A 391 5.61 -3.17 14.92
C SER A 391 5.28 -3.71 13.53
N PRO A 392 6.26 -4.28 12.80
CA PRO A 392 6.03 -4.86 11.48
C PRO A 392 5.23 -6.16 11.58
N SER A 393 4.58 -6.55 10.47
CA SER A 393 4.00 -7.88 10.25
C SER A 393 4.78 -8.58 9.13
N ARG A 394 4.99 -9.86 9.30
CA ARG A 394 5.65 -10.75 8.34
C ARG A 394 4.79 -11.98 8.07
#